data_25c323714597b206702384a8fca65ca5
#
_entry.id   25c323714597b206702384a8fca65ca5
#
_cell.length_a   1.000
_cell.length_b   1.000
_cell.length_c   1.000
_cell.angle_alpha   90.00
_cell.angle_beta   90.00
_cell.angle_gamma   90.00
#
_symmetry.space_group_name_H-M   'P 1'
#
loop_
_entity.id
_entity.type
_entity.pdbx_description
1 polymer ?
#
loop_
_entity_poly.entity_id
_entity_poly.type
_entity_poly.pdbx_seq_one_letter_code
_entity_poly.pdbx_strand_id
1 'polypeptide(L)' 'MTVKDLKIGEYFTLKPYAEPTENQVYVRGEYDRSERKYCCGKFSDISYSRMLKGDTIVYTDFTF' A
#
# COMPACT_ATOMS: atom_id res chain seq x y z
N MET A 1 1.76 7.79 9.25
CA MET A 1 1.75 6.32 9.18
C MET A 1 2.67 5.85 8.06
N THR A 2 3.32 4.74 8.24
CA THR A 2 4.22 4.19 7.22
C THR A 2 3.75 2.79 6.81
N VAL A 3 4.27 2.29 5.69
CA VAL A 3 3.84 0.98 5.16
C VAL A 3 4.15 -0.16 6.14
N LYS A 4 5.22 -0.05 6.91
CA LYS A 4 5.58 -1.07 7.91
C LYS A 4 4.59 -1.13 9.08
N ASP A 5 3.79 -0.08 9.30
CA ASP A 5 2.78 -0.05 10.35
C ASP A 5 1.50 -0.80 9.97
N LEU A 6 1.37 -1.15 8.70
CA LEU A 6 0.20 -1.84 8.18
C LEU A 6 0.32 -3.36 8.33
N LYS A 7 -0.82 -4.01 8.39
CA LYS A 7 -0.88 -5.48 8.36
C LYS A 7 -1.10 -5.95 6.93
N ILE A 8 -0.72 -7.19 6.64
CA ILE A 8 -0.95 -7.79 5.34
C ILE A 8 -2.45 -7.73 5.02
N GLY A 9 -2.77 -7.24 3.82
CA GLY A 9 -4.14 -7.12 3.36
C GLY A 9 -4.80 -5.78 3.64
N GLU A 10 -4.15 -4.89 4.38
CA GLU A 10 -4.69 -3.55 4.62
C GLU A 10 -4.58 -2.68 3.38
N TYR A 11 -5.60 -1.85 3.17
CA TYR A 11 -5.63 -0.90 2.07
C TYR A 11 -5.00 0.42 2.49
N PHE A 12 -4.35 1.07 1.53
CA PHE A 12 -3.74 2.37 1.78
C PHE A 12 -3.62 3.14 0.48
N THR A 13 -3.35 4.45 0.60
CA THR A 13 -3.04 5.31 -0.54
C THR A 13 -1.69 5.98 -0.30
N LEU A 14 -1.07 6.44 -1.38
CA LEU A 14 0.23 7.14 -1.30
C LEU A 14 0.04 8.64 -1.15
N LYS A 15 -1.18 9.14 -1.26
CA LYS A 15 -1.56 10.55 -1.06
C LYS A 15 -2.82 10.61 -0.21
N PRO A 16 -3.06 11.73 0.49
CA PRO A 16 -4.19 11.86 1.40
C PRO A 16 -5.51 12.12 0.67
N TYR A 17 -6.08 11.09 0.08
CA TYR A 17 -7.39 11.17 -0.55
C TYR A 17 -8.49 10.91 0.47
N ALA A 18 -9.60 11.66 0.39
CA ALA A 18 -10.79 11.38 1.18
C ALA A 18 -11.61 10.24 0.59
N GLU A 19 -11.74 10.23 -0.74
CA GLU A 19 -12.50 9.22 -1.48
C GLU A 19 -11.69 8.76 -2.70
N PRO A 20 -10.66 7.92 -2.49
CA PRO A 20 -9.82 7.49 -3.60
C PRO A 20 -10.56 6.58 -4.57
N THR A 21 -10.13 6.59 -5.82
CA THR A 21 -10.61 5.63 -6.83
C THR A 21 -9.87 4.32 -6.65
N GLU A 22 -10.37 3.25 -7.29
CA GLU A 22 -9.72 1.94 -7.26
C GLU A 22 -8.27 2.00 -7.72
N ASN A 23 -7.96 2.87 -8.67
CA ASN A 23 -6.60 3.02 -9.19
C ASN A 23 -5.64 3.69 -8.19
N GLN A 24 -6.16 4.29 -7.14
CA GLN A 24 -5.36 5.00 -6.15
C GLN A 24 -5.15 4.19 -4.87
N VAL A 25 -5.83 3.06 -4.74
CA VAL A 25 -5.76 2.22 -3.54
C VAL A 25 -4.81 1.05 -3.77
N TYR A 26 -3.93 0.85 -2.81
CA TYR A 26 -2.99 -0.26 -2.79
C TYR A 26 -3.29 -1.19 -1.63
N VAL A 27 -2.78 -2.42 -1.72
CA VAL A 27 -2.92 -3.44 -0.68
C VAL A 27 -1.53 -3.81 -0.18
N ARG A 28 -1.33 -3.75 1.14
CA ARG A 28 -0.06 -4.12 1.73
C ARG A 28 0.13 -5.63 1.63
N GLY A 29 1.20 -6.04 0.95
CA GLY A 29 1.57 -7.44 0.81
C GLY A 29 2.70 -7.83 1.74
N GLU A 30 3.42 -8.88 1.36
CA GLU A 30 4.48 -9.45 2.17
C GLU A 30 5.76 -8.62 2.12
N TYR A 31 6.57 -8.74 3.17
CA TYR A 31 7.88 -8.12 3.24
C TYR A 31 8.90 -8.98 2.50
N ASP A 32 9.64 -8.39 1.59
CA ASP A 32 10.72 -9.04 0.86
C ASP A 32 12.04 -8.77 1.57
N ARG A 33 12.62 -9.80 2.17
CA ARG A 33 13.85 -9.68 2.94
C ARG A 33 15.06 -9.34 2.09
N SER A 34 15.11 -9.84 0.86
CA SER A 34 16.27 -9.60 -0.01
C SER A 34 16.31 -8.15 -0.49
N GLU A 35 15.15 -7.57 -0.79
CA GLU A 35 15.06 -6.18 -1.20
C GLU A 35 14.88 -5.22 -0.02
N ARG A 36 14.50 -5.73 1.15
CA ARG A 36 14.16 -4.95 2.34
C ARG A 36 13.03 -3.97 2.07
N LYS A 37 12.05 -4.43 1.32
CA LYS A 37 10.88 -3.64 0.92
C LYS A 37 9.62 -4.47 1.07
N TYR A 38 8.50 -3.78 1.09
CA TYR A 38 7.18 -4.42 1.15
C TYR A 38 6.60 -4.51 -0.24
N CYS A 39 6.14 -5.71 -0.61
CA CYS A 39 5.47 -5.93 -1.88
C CYS A 39 4.03 -5.49 -1.73
N CYS A 40 3.62 -4.48 -2.49
CA CYS A 40 2.27 -3.93 -2.42
C CYS A 40 1.59 -4.05 -3.77
N GLY A 41 0.37 -4.55 -3.77
CA GLY A 41 -0.43 -4.69 -4.98
C GLY A 41 -1.37 -3.51 -5.14
N LYS A 42 -1.84 -3.31 -6.37
CA LYS A 42 -2.86 -2.30 -6.68
C LYS A 42 -4.23 -2.95 -6.59
N PHE A 43 -5.19 -2.30 -5.95
CA PHE A 43 -6.52 -2.87 -5.77
C PHE A 43 -7.19 -3.20 -7.12
N SER A 44 -7.06 -2.31 -8.10
CA SER A 44 -7.71 -2.47 -9.40
C SER A 44 -6.99 -3.44 -10.35
N ASP A 45 -5.78 -3.86 -10.01
CA ASP A 45 -4.95 -4.70 -10.89
C ASP A 45 -4.10 -5.65 -10.06
N ILE A 46 -4.55 -6.89 -9.92
CA ILE A 46 -3.87 -7.89 -9.08
C ILE A 46 -2.52 -8.32 -9.66
N SER A 47 -2.28 -8.09 -10.94
CA SER A 47 -0.99 -8.41 -11.55
C SER A 47 0.05 -7.31 -11.32
N TYR A 48 -0.38 -6.14 -10.92
CA TYR A 48 0.52 -5.03 -10.61
C TYR A 48 1.08 -5.20 -9.20
N SER A 49 2.39 -5.07 -9.08
CA SER A 49 3.03 -5.04 -7.77
C SER A 49 4.09 -3.95 -7.74
N ARG A 50 4.27 -3.37 -6.56
CA ARG A 50 5.23 -2.29 -6.35
C ARG A 50 5.95 -2.53 -5.04
N MET A 51 7.26 -2.34 -5.04
CA MET A 51 8.07 -2.49 -3.84
C MET A 51 8.21 -1.13 -3.15
N LEU A 52 7.83 -1.07 -1.87
CA LEU A 52 7.89 0.15 -1.07
C LEU A 52 8.75 -0.08 0.17
N LYS A 53 9.59 0.89 0.48
CA LYS A 53 10.38 0.87 1.71
C LYS A 53 9.45 0.98 2.93
N GLY A 54 9.85 0.37 4.05
CA GLY A 54 9.04 0.38 5.26
C GLY A 54 8.73 1.76 5.81
N ASP A 55 9.58 2.75 5.56
CA ASP A 55 9.39 4.13 6.02
C ASP A 55 8.60 5.00 5.04
N THR A 56 8.07 4.42 3.96
CA THR A 56 7.22 5.13 3.02
C THR A 56 5.95 5.62 3.72
N ILE A 57 5.66 6.91 3.61
CA ILE A 57 4.45 7.50 4.20
C ILE A 57 3.23 7.04 3.42
N VAL A 58 2.23 6.57 4.15
CA VAL A 58 0.97 6.09 3.55
C VAL A 58 -0.22 6.64 4.34
N TYR A 59 -1.40 6.54 3.76
CA TYR A 59 -2.63 7.09 4.32
C TYR A 59 -3.72 6.02 4.31
N THR A 60 -4.45 5.91 5.42
CA THR A 60 -5.53 4.93 5.57
C THR A 60 -6.86 5.57 5.94
N ASP A 61 -6.86 6.88 6.15
CA ASP A 61 -8.05 7.63 6.57
C ASP A 61 -8.85 8.06 5.34
N PHE A 62 -9.57 7.10 4.75
CA PHE A 62 -10.38 7.35 3.56
C PHE A 62 -11.57 6.41 3.53
N THR A 63 -12.58 6.80 2.76
CA THR A 63 -13.77 5.97 2.48
C THR A 63 -13.57 5.28 1.13
N PHE A 64 -13.71 3.95 1.13
CA PHE A 64 -13.51 3.18 -0.10
C PHE A 64 -14.49 2.01 -0.20
#